data_476bc0db6ef15639c36c4f44db6e851a
#
_entry.id   476bc0db6ef15639c36c4f44db6e851a
#
_cell.length_a   1.000
_cell.length_b   1.000
_cell.length_c   1.000
_cell.angle_alpha   90.00
_cell.angle_beta   90.00
_cell.angle_gamma   90.00
#
_symmetry.space_group_name_H-M   'P 1'
#
loop_
_entity.id
_entity.type
_entity.pdbx_description
1 polymer ?
#
loop_
_entity_poly.entity_id
_entity_poly.type
_entity_poly.pdbx_seq_one_letter_code
_entity_poly.pdbx_strand_id
1 'polypeptide(L)'
;MESLIRKMKKVLKAINISNIKSVLRYIKNNGFNGLYSTCINKIRFGKIILDEYATWIANNEPSNEELERQKEYKSCQNLKFEIICNDNEKLIKSIEEQTYKNYQISVLEKDNIQNIVEKSKSDYIVLIGQDIELMPFTLYELVKSIEYRDSILIYSDNDKLINGQRIKPHFKPGFARDTIISQNYIGGFIAVKTTFLKIHKEMLENLNKDIIYYILLQVSEKTRKIEHIQKILYHETEENMNIDIVDEKKIIEKHLKRTNLEYDNIQDGRFKGQYKINYKIKGNPLISLVIPNMDHIEDLDKLLKSLKKSTYSNYETIIVENNSKNKETFEYYDKITQKDKRIKVFKYDINYFNYSAIVNYGVECSNGEYVVMLNNDIEFITTDWMEQMLMYTQRPDVGICGAKLYFPDRTIQHAGVTIGTRGLAGHRNREISEKDFKKDDYINIVQDLSAVTAACFMVRKQLYIDMLGFDEKLAVAFNDVDFCLKVRTAKYLIVYNPFVEAYHYESKSRGEDTENEEKQKRFAKEYELFVKRWSKVIAKGDPYYNKNYRLDTDLPKINYNKIN
;
A
#
# COMPACT_ATOMS: atom_id res chain seq x y z
N MET A 1 25.81 44.53 6.56
CA MET A 1 26.72 43.53 5.96
C MET A 1 27.45 42.70 7.01
N GLU A 2 28.13 43.30 8.00
CA GLU A 2 28.87 42.55 9.07
C GLU A 2 27.99 41.61 9.90
N SER A 3 26.74 41.99 10.23
CA SER A 3 25.84 41.12 10.99
C SER A 3 25.44 39.87 10.21
N LEU A 4 25.34 39.97 8.90
CA LEU A 4 25.01 38.87 7.98
C LEU A 4 26.18 37.89 7.87
N ILE A 5 27.40 38.41 7.74
CA ILE A 5 28.67 37.64 7.68
C ILE A 5 28.89 36.89 9.00
N ARG A 6 28.60 37.51 10.14
CA ARG A 6 28.71 36.89 11.48
C ARG A 6 27.69 35.77 11.67
N LYS A 7 26.45 35.95 11.14
CA LYS A 7 25.41 34.90 11.12
C LYS A 7 25.78 33.76 10.17
N MET A 8 26.32 34.06 8.97
CA MET A 8 26.83 33.03 8.04
C MET A 8 27.99 32.23 8.62
N LYS A 9 28.95 32.83 9.31
CA LYS A 9 30.05 32.11 9.99
C LYS A 9 29.55 31.15 11.09
N LYS A 10 28.48 31.52 11.83
CA LYS A 10 27.85 30.63 12.81
C LYS A 10 27.14 29.45 12.15
N VAL A 11 26.48 29.69 11.00
CA VAL A 11 25.79 28.66 10.21
C VAL A 11 26.80 27.67 9.61
N LEU A 12 27.90 28.17 9.00
CA LEU A 12 28.95 27.35 8.41
C LEU A 12 29.69 26.50 9.47
N LYS A 13 29.84 27.02 10.70
CA LYS A 13 30.43 26.25 11.81
C LYS A 13 29.56 25.14 12.35
N ALA A 14 28.26 25.20 12.09
CA ALA A 14 27.26 24.22 12.52
C ALA A 14 26.98 23.13 11.45
N ILE A 15 27.50 23.29 10.23
CA ILE A 15 27.34 22.36 9.11
C ILE A 15 28.59 21.49 9.06
N ASN A 16 28.44 20.18 9.20
CA ASN A 16 29.54 19.23 9.09
C ASN A 16 30.10 19.25 7.65
N ILE A 17 31.40 19.36 7.50
CA ILE A 17 32.13 19.62 6.22
C ILE A 17 31.82 18.56 5.14
N SER A 18 31.41 17.36 5.50
CA SER A 18 31.03 16.31 4.56
C SER A 18 29.80 16.65 3.67
N ASN A 19 29.02 17.70 4.00
CA ASN A 19 27.78 18.06 3.33
C ASN A 19 27.81 19.37 2.52
N ILE A 20 28.98 19.98 2.31
CA ILE A 20 29.09 21.28 1.61
C ILE A 20 28.50 21.24 0.20
N LYS A 21 28.70 20.16 -0.55
CA LYS A 21 28.13 20.00 -1.90
C LYS A 21 26.59 20.00 -1.89
N SER A 22 25.98 19.35 -0.90
CA SER A 22 24.53 19.32 -0.71
C SER A 22 23.98 20.70 -0.33
N VAL A 23 24.70 21.44 0.52
CA VAL A 23 24.34 22.81 0.93
C VAL A 23 24.43 23.79 -0.25
N LEU A 24 25.47 23.70 -1.07
CA LEU A 24 25.61 24.55 -2.26
C LEU A 24 24.55 24.23 -3.31
N ARG A 25 24.17 22.96 -3.47
CA ARG A 25 23.08 22.53 -4.36
C ARG A 25 21.74 22.99 -3.80
N TYR A 26 21.51 22.92 -2.49
CA TYR A 26 20.31 23.44 -1.83
C TYR A 26 20.16 24.97 -2.03
N ILE A 27 21.25 25.74 -1.87
CA ILE A 27 21.25 27.21 -2.11
C ILE A 27 20.92 27.52 -3.57
N LYS A 28 21.44 26.74 -4.50
CA LYS A 28 21.21 26.93 -5.94
C LYS A 28 19.74 26.69 -6.33
N ASN A 29 19.07 25.76 -5.66
CA ASN A 29 17.69 25.37 -5.98
C ASN A 29 16.62 26.13 -5.18
N ASN A 30 16.94 26.59 -3.95
CA ASN A 30 15.97 27.22 -3.04
C ASN A 30 16.35 28.66 -2.64
N GLY A 31 17.45 29.20 -3.19
CA GLY A 31 17.95 30.52 -2.88
C GLY A 31 18.47 30.66 -1.43
N PHE A 32 19.09 31.79 -1.13
CA PHE A 32 19.59 32.11 0.21
C PHE A 32 18.49 32.21 1.28
N ASN A 33 17.27 32.58 0.88
CA ASN A 33 16.12 32.69 1.79
C ASN A 33 15.65 31.31 2.31
N GLY A 34 15.69 30.28 1.48
CA GLY A 34 15.40 28.89 1.91
C GLY A 34 16.43 28.38 2.93
N LEU A 35 17.71 28.62 2.69
CA LEU A 35 18.77 28.28 3.65
C LEU A 35 18.63 29.06 4.96
N TYR A 36 18.25 30.32 4.90
CA TYR A 36 18.07 31.18 6.07
C TYR A 36 16.91 30.73 6.96
N SER A 37 15.77 30.35 6.36
CA SER A 37 14.62 29.81 7.12
C SER A 37 14.95 28.47 7.78
N THR A 38 15.67 27.58 7.11
CA THR A 38 16.16 26.30 7.63
C THR A 38 17.14 26.50 8.81
N CYS A 39 18.02 27.51 8.73
CA CYS A 39 18.95 27.85 9.79
C CYS A 39 18.29 28.51 11.00
N ILE A 40 17.26 29.36 10.80
CA ILE A 40 16.48 29.93 11.91
C ILE A 40 15.72 28.84 12.67
N ASN A 41 15.15 27.87 11.97
CA ASN A 41 14.47 26.74 12.59
C ASN A 41 15.44 25.90 13.45
N LYS A 42 16.69 25.71 13.02
CA LYS A 42 17.73 25.07 13.86
C LYS A 42 18.03 25.85 15.13
N ILE A 43 18.17 27.17 15.01
CA ILE A 43 18.49 28.03 16.17
C ILE A 43 17.31 28.06 17.17
N ARG A 44 16.06 27.97 16.69
CA ARG A 44 14.84 27.96 17.51
C ARG A 44 14.56 26.60 18.19
N PHE A 45 14.87 25.49 17.54
CA PHE A 45 14.45 24.15 17.97
C PHE A 45 15.59 23.16 18.25
N GLY A 46 16.86 23.62 18.19
CA GLY A 46 18.04 22.81 18.54
C GLY A 46 18.39 21.65 17.58
N LYS A 47 17.61 21.46 16.51
CA LYS A 47 17.87 20.46 15.46
C LYS A 47 17.89 21.12 14.08
N ILE A 48 18.87 20.74 13.22
CA ILE A 48 18.72 20.98 11.77
C ILE A 48 17.69 19.96 11.30
N ILE A 49 16.45 20.39 11.12
CA ILE A 49 15.53 19.71 10.23
C ILE A 49 15.94 20.21 8.84
N LEU A 50 16.89 19.53 8.19
CA LEU A 50 16.97 19.60 6.75
C LEU A 50 15.61 19.14 6.28
N ASP A 51 14.94 19.95 5.45
CA ASP A 51 13.74 19.50 4.77
C ASP A 51 14.13 18.20 4.03
N GLU A 52 13.66 17.07 4.57
CA GLU A 52 13.99 15.73 4.03
C GLU A 52 13.64 15.64 2.56
N TYR A 53 12.56 16.33 2.17
CA TYR A 53 12.13 16.35 0.78
C TYR A 53 13.03 17.19 -0.11
N ALA A 54 13.46 18.36 0.32
CA ALA A 54 14.43 19.17 -0.43
C ALA A 54 15.77 18.44 -0.59
N THR A 55 16.19 17.68 0.42
CA THR A 55 17.38 16.83 0.33
C THR A 55 17.17 15.69 -0.69
N TRP A 56 15.98 15.08 -0.70
CA TRP A 56 15.64 14.07 -1.67
C TRP A 56 15.69 14.61 -3.11
N ILE A 57 15.09 15.77 -3.39
CA ILE A 57 15.15 16.45 -4.69
C ILE A 57 16.59 16.62 -5.14
N ALA A 58 17.43 17.19 -4.26
CA ALA A 58 18.83 17.45 -4.58
C ALA A 58 19.65 16.19 -4.93
N ASN A 59 19.27 15.04 -4.38
CA ASN A 59 20.00 13.79 -4.58
C ASN A 59 19.43 12.92 -5.71
N ASN A 60 18.15 13.04 -6.03
CA ASN A 60 17.45 12.08 -6.91
C ASN A 60 16.92 12.67 -8.21
N GLU A 61 16.88 14.01 -8.35
CA GLU A 61 16.48 14.64 -9.61
C GLU A 61 17.70 15.03 -10.47
N PRO A 62 17.54 15.10 -11.80
CA PRO A 62 18.63 15.42 -12.69
C PRO A 62 19.19 16.83 -12.47
N SER A 63 20.50 16.98 -12.58
CA SER A 63 21.17 18.29 -12.61
C SER A 63 20.91 19.00 -13.93
N ASN A 64 21.18 20.32 -14.00
CA ASN A 64 21.05 21.07 -15.26
C ASN A 64 21.93 20.47 -16.39
N GLU A 65 23.12 19.95 -16.06
CA GLU A 65 24.00 19.29 -17.02
C GLU A 65 23.40 17.97 -17.53
N GLU A 66 22.68 17.25 -16.67
CA GLU A 66 21.95 16.04 -17.06
C GLU A 66 20.74 16.38 -17.92
N LEU A 67 20.00 17.46 -17.61
CA LEU A 67 18.91 17.96 -18.45
C LEU A 67 19.38 18.35 -19.85
N GLU A 68 20.53 19.05 -19.98
CA GLU A 68 21.09 19.36 -21.29
C GLU A 68 21.47 18.09 -22.08
N ARG A 69 22.09 17.11 -21.43
CA ARG A 69 22.37 15.81 -22.06
C ARG A 69 21.13 15.07 -22.51
N GLN A 70 20.01 15.19 -21.78
CA GLN A 70 18.75 14.57 -22.15
C GLN A 70 18.18 15.16 -23.45
N LYS A 71 18.42 16.43 -23.75
CA LYS A 71 17.98 17.08 -25.01
C LYS A 71 18.65 16.45 -26.26
N GLU A 72 19.83 15.90 -26.09
CA GLU A 72 20.56 15.22 -27.16
C GLU A 72 20.18 13.74 -27.31
N TYR A 73 19.36 13.23 -26.37
CA TYR A 73 18.98 11.81 -26.36
C TYR A 73 18.10 11.45 -27.55
N LYS A 74 18.54 10.46 -28.31
CA LYS A 74 17.76 9.87 -29.42
C LYS A 74 17.22 8.53 -28.98
N SER A 75 15.90 8.42 -28.89
CA SER A 75 15.22 7.16 -28.66
C SER A 75 15.53 6.18 -29.79
N CYS A 76 15.93 4.95 -29.43
CA CYS A 76 16.16 3.90 -30.42
C CYS A 76 14.89 3.48 -31.18
N GLN A 77 13.71 3.72 -30.58
CA GLN A 77 12.39 3.44 -31.18
C GLN A 77 11.75 4.69 -31.80
N ASN A 78 12.41 5.86 -31.73
CA ASN A 78 11.89 7.15 -32.21
C ASN A 78 10.47 7.44 -31.73
N LEU A 79 10.19 7.15 -30.44
CA LEU A 79 8.87 7.25 -29.81
C LEU A 79 8.27 8.65 -29.96
N LYS A 80 7.00 8.70 -30.36
CA LYS A 80 6.24 9.94 -30.49
C LYS A 80 5.08 9.97 -29.49
N PHE A 81 4.87 11.11 -28.83
CA PHE A 81 3.77 11.34 -27.89
C PHE A 81 2.71 12.28 -28.45
N GLU A 82 1.44 11.96 -28.17
CA GLU A 82 0.31 12.87 -28.29
C GLU A 82 -0.07 13.31 -26.89
N ILE A 83 0.12 14.59 -26.56
CA ILE A 83 -0.22 15.13 -25.24
C ILE A 83 -1.60 15.76 -25.35
N ILE A 84 -2.56 15.21 -24.59
CA ILE A 84 -3.92 15.70 -24.51
C ILE A 84 -4.09 16.40 -23.15
N CYS A 85 -4.36 17.70 -23.17
CA CYS A 85 -4.48 18.53 -21.98
C CYS A 85 -5.50 19.65 -22.18
N ASN A 86 -5.86 20.34 -21.11
CA ASN A 86 -6.65 21.57 -21.16
C ASN A 86 -5.79 22.75 -21.60
N ASP A 87 -6.44 23.81 -22.10
CA ASP A 87 -5.79 25.09 -22.41
C ASP A 87 -5.43 25.82 -21.11
N ASN A 88 -4.23 25.55 -20.61
CA ASN A 88 -3.66 26.17 -19.41
C ASN A 88 -2.22 26.62 -19.73
N GLU A 89 -1.99 27.94 -19.65
CA GLU A 89 -0.72 28.57 -20.04
C GLU A 89 0.49 27.97 -19.30
N LYS A 90 0.38 27.73 -17.98
CA LYS A 90 1.47 27.15 -17.18
C LYS A 90 1.77 25.72 -17.59
N LEU A 91 0.73 24.91 -17.81
CA LEU A 91 0.88 23.54 -18.28
C LEU A 91 1.53 23.50 -19.68
N ILE A 92 1.03 24.29 -20.62
CA ILE A 92 1.60 24.37 -22.00
C ILE A 92 3.08 24.75 -21.93
N LYS A 93 3.43 25.78 -21.14
CA LYS A 93 4.83 26.16 -20.93
C LYS A 93 5.68 25.01 -20.38
N SER A 94 5.19 24.27 -19.39
CA SER A 94 5.91 23.12 -18.83
C SER A 94 6.09 21.98 -19.84
N ILE A 95 5.16 21.85 -20.79
CA ILE A 95 5.30 20.89 -21.91
C ILE A 95 6.36 21.40 -22.90
N GLU A 96 6.39 22.68 -23.21
CA GLU A 96 7.39 23.27 -24.10
C GLU A 96 8.82 23.16 -23.52
N GLU A 97 8.97 23.12 -22.21
CA GLU A 97 10.25 22.96 -21.50
C GLU A 97 10.75 21.52 -21.44
N GLN A 98 10.02 20.52 -21.96
CA GLN A 98 10.45 19.11 -21.94
C GLN A 98 11.80 18.90 -22.65
N THR A 99 12.65 18.06 -22.07
CA THR A 99 13.95 17.70 -22.68
C THR A 99 13.79 16.83 -23.91
N TYR A 100 12.79 15.93 -23.96
CA TYR A 100 12.44 15.14 -25.13
C TYR A 100 11.40 15.85 -25.99
N LYS A 101 11.69 16.06 -27.29
CA LYS A 101 10.93 16.96 -28.18
C LYS A 101 10.02 16.28 -29.19
N ASN A 102 9.99 14.94 -29.29
CA ASN A 102 9.15 14.25 -30.28
C ASN A 102 7.71 14.06 -29.76
N TYR A 103 6.98 15.15 -29.67
CA TYR A 103 5.59 15.18 -29.26
C TYR A 103 4.75 16.18 -30.06
N GLN A 104 3.44 16.04 -29.95
CA GLN A 104 2.47 17.06 -30.38
C GLN A 104 1.46 17.30 -29.27
N ILE A 105 0.86 18.48 -29.24
CA ILE A 105 -0.12 18.90 -28.22
C ILE A 105 -1.48 18.98 -28.88
N SER A 106 -2.48 18.42 -28.22
CA SER A 106 -3.89 18.53 -28.58
C SER A 106 -4.68 19.05 -27.36
N VAL A 107 -5.31 20.21 -27.54
CA VAL A 107 -6.15 20.78 -26.49
C VAL A 107 -7.49 20.06 -26.46
N LEU A 108 -7.89 19.62 -25.28
CA LEU A 108 -9.13 18.91 -25.05
C LEU A 108 -10.31 19.89 -25.00
N GLU A 109 -11.05 19.96 -26.09
CA GLU A 109 -12.38 20.56 -26.12
C GLU A 109 -13.43 19.48 -25.79
N LYS A 110 -14.61 19.85 -25.29
CA LYS A 110 -15.68 18.90 -25.00
C LYS A 110 -15.94 18.00 -26.22
N ASP A 111 -15.96 16.68 -25.99
CA ASP A 111 -16.29 15.62 -26.95
C ASP A 111 -15.27 15.30 -28.05
N ASN A 112 -13.99 15.71 -27.89
CA ASN A 112 -12.99 15.57 -28.98
C ASN A 112 -11.94 14.45 -28.77
N ILE A 113 -11.83 13.84 -27.59
CA ILE A 113 -10.74 12.87 -27.28
C ILE A 113 -10.75 11.67 -28.23
N GLN A 114 -11.92 11.14 -28.59
CA GLN A 114 -12.02 10.00 -29.51
C GLN A 114 -11.43 10.36 -30.88
N ASN A 115 -11.78 11.54 -31.42
CA ASN A 115 -11.24 12.02 -32.70
C ASN A 115 -9.72 12.21 -32.65
N ILE A 116 -9.19 12.76 -31.54
CA ILE A 116 -7.75 12.93 -31.34
C ILE A 116 -7.06 11.57 -31.37
N VAL A 117 -7.55 10.60 -30.58
CA VAL A 117 -6.95 9.27 -30.50
C VAL A 117 -7.03 8.54 -31.84
N GLU A 118 -8.16 8.59 -32.55
CA GLU A 118 -8.33 7.92 -33.86
C GLU A 118 -7.36 8.47 -34.92
N LYS A 119 -7.15 9.79 -34.94
CA LYS A 119 -6.27 10.46 -35.93
C LYS A 119 -4.78 10.44 -35.51
N SER A 120 -4.49 10.26 -34.24
CA SER A 120 -3.11 10.27 -33.74
C SER A 120 -2.24 9.21 -34.41
N LYS A 121 -1.03 9.61 -34.81
CA LYS A 121 0.05 8.72 -35.31
C LYS A 121 1.14 8.53 -34.25
N SER A 122 0.91 9.00 -33.04
CA SER A 122 1.84 8.88 -31.91
C SER A 122 1.79 7.48 -31.30
N ASP A 123 2.88 7.05 -30.67
CA ASP A 123 2.98 5.72 -30.05
C ASP A 123 2.20 5.66 -28.73
N TYR A 124 2.20 6.77 -27.99
CA TYR A 124 1.50 6.93 -26.72
C TYR A 124 0.69 8.20 -26.66
N ILE A 125 -0.48 8.11 -26.05
CA ILE A 125 -1.32 9.24 -25.63
C ILE A 125 -0.99 9.55 -24.17
N VAL A 126 -0.58 10.79 -23.89
CA VAL A 126 -0.35 11.32 -22.54
C VAL A 126 -1.56 12.16 -22.15
N LEU A 127 -2.29 11.72 -21.14
CA LEU A 127 -3.45 12.43 -20.60
C LEU A 127 -3.03 13.20 -19.35
N ILE A 128 -3.29 14.51 -19.36
CA ILE A 128 -2.93 15.42 -18.27
C ILE A 128 -4.18 16.14 -17.77
N GLY A 129 -4.41 16.04 -16.47
CA GLY A 129 -5.53 16.70 -15.77
C GLY A 129 -5.33 18.21 -15.63
N GLN A 130 -6.32 18.84 -14.98
CA GLN A 130 -6.25 20.25 -14.63
C GLN A 130 -5.22 20.49 -13.52
N ASP A 131 -4.73 21.73 -13.42
CA ASP A 131 -3.86 22.22 -12.33
C ASP A 131 -2.59 21.37 -12.13
N ILE A 132 -1.98 20.98 -13.26
CA ILE A 132 -0.74 20.19 -13.31
C ILE A 132 0.33 20.98 -14.07
N GLU A 133 1.56 20.91 -13.57
CA GLU A 133 2.78 21.32 -14.28
C GLU A 133 3.73 20.13 -14.37
N LEU A 134 4.31 19.86 -15.55
CA LEU A 134 5.22 18.74 -15.76
C LEU A 134 6.65 19.09 -15.33
N MET A 135 7.40 18.07 -14.85
CA MET A 135 8.85 18.19 -14.73
C MET A 135 9.51 18.23 -16.10
N PRO A 136 10.62 18.98 -16.30
CA PRO A 136 11.27 19.10 -17.61
C PRO A 136 11.73 17.75 -18.23
N PHE A 137 11.91 16.74 -17.44
CA PHE A 137 12.37 15.39 -17.84
C PHE A 137 11.27 14.34 -17.93
N THR A 138 9.99 14.73 -17.84
CA THR A 138 8.87 13.78 -17.81
C THR A 138 8.81 12.91 -19.04
N LEU A 139 8.83 13.49 -20.24
CA LEU A 139 8.78 12.73 -21.48
C LEU A 139 10.03 11.86 -21.70
N TYR A 140 11.19 12.33 -21.27
CA TYR A 140 12.43 11.54 -21.29
C TYR A 140 12.30 10.28 -20.43
N GLU A 141 11.75 10.38 -19.21
CA GLU A 141 11.54 9.23 -18.34
C GLU A 141 10.49 8.26 -18.89
N LEU A 142 9.44 8.77 -19.56
CA LEU A 142 8.50 7.91 -20.29
C LEU A 142 9.21 7.11 -21.38
N VAL A 143 10.05 7.77 -22.22
CA VAL A 143 10.83 7.10 -23.25
C VAL A 143 11.69 5.99 -22.64
N LYS A 144 12.46 6.31 -21.59
CA LYS A 144 13.32 5.32 -20.91
C LYS A 144 12.52 4.13 -20.39
N SER A 145 11.36 4.37 -19.79
CA SER A 145 10.50 3.30 -19.30
C SER A 145 9.99 2.39 -20.43
N ILE A 146 9.54 2.98 -21.53
CA ILE A 146 8.98 2.27 -22.70
C ILE A 146 10.03 1.42 -23.41
N GLU A 147 11.25 1.94 -23.53
CA GLU A 147 12.36 1.20 -24.17
C GLU A 147 12.76 -0.07 -23.42
N TYR A 148 12.56 -0.08 -22.11
CA TYR A 148 12.88 -1.25 -21.26
C TYR A 148 11.70 -2.19 -21.02
N ARG A 149 10.44 -1.70 -21.17
CA ARG A 149 9.24 -2.44 -20.82
C ARG A 149 8.12 -2.22 -21.83
N ASP A 150 7.46 -3.29 -22.27
CA ASP A 150 6.25 -3.22 -23.10
C ASP A 150 5.03 -2.88 -22.22
N SER A 151 4.92 -1.62 -21.84
CA SER A 151 3.85 -1.12 -20.98
C SER A 151 2.67 -0.62 -21.79
N ILE A 152 1.45 -0.92 -21.34
CA ILE A 152 0.22 -0.40 -21.94
C ILE A 152 -0.19 0.91 -21.28
N LEU A 153 -0.04 1.01 -19.97
CA LEU A 153 -0.29 2.22 -19.18
C LEU A 153 0.90 2.52 -18.29
N ILE A 154 1.24 3.79 -18.17
CA ILE A 154 2.33 4.29 -17.32
C ILE A 154 1.79 5.44 -16.47
N TYR A 155 2.13 5.45 -15.19
CA TYR A 155 1.89 6.55 -14.26
C TYR A 155 3.14 6.84 -13.43
N SER A 156 3.13 7.94 -12.69
CA SER A 156 4.29 8.35 -11.89
C SER A 156 3.91 8.92 -10.52
N ASP A 157 4.92 9.13 -9.69
CA ASP A 157 4.80 9.92 -8.47
C ASP A 157 4.60 11.41 -8.81
N ASN A 158 4.09 12.17 -7.84
CA ASN A 158 3.91 13.62 -7.92
C ASN A 158 4.21 14.29 -6.59
N ASP A 159 4.26 15.60 -6.60
CA ASP A 159 4.24 16.44 -5.42
C ASP A 159 3.28 17.64 -5.61
N LYS A 160 3.30 18.58 -4.69
CA LYS A 160 2.53 19.81 -4.80
C LYS A 160 3.45 21.01 -4.95
N LEU A 161 3.08 21.90 -5.87
CA LEU A 161 3.74 23.19 -6.11
C LEU A 161 2.83 24.32 -5.61
N ILE A 162 3.07 24.81 -4.40
CA ILE A 162 2.27 25.85 -3.76
C ILE A 162 3.15 27.09 -3.52
N ASN A 163 2.75 28.23 -4.05
CA ASN A 163 3.51 29.50 -3.95
C ASN A 163 4.99 29.36 -4.38
N GLY A 164 5.25 28.56 -5.42
CA GLY A 164 6.59 28.29 -5.93
C GLY A 164 7.43 27.34 -5.06
N GLN A 165 6.86 26.75 -4.03
CA GLN A 165 7.53 25.75 -3.19
C GLN A 165 6.98 24.36 -3.46
N ARG A 166 7.88 23.40 -3.66
CA ARG A 166 7.55 21.99 -3.79
C ARG A 166 7.43 21.37 -2.40
N ILE A 167 6.28 20.76 -2.13
CA ILE A 167 5.93 20.17 -0.83
C ILE A 167 5.10 18.90 -1.03
N LYS A 168 4.93 18.14 0.06
CA LYS A 168 4.03 16.96 0.13
C LYS A 168 4.25 15.98 -1.03
N PRO A 169 5.44 15.38 -1.17
CA PRO A 169 5.65 14.35 -2.19
C PRO A 169 4.69 13.19 -1.97
N HIS A 170 4.06 12.73 -3.04
CA HIS A 170 3.20 11.57 -3.07
C HIS A 170 3.92 10.43 -3.78
N PHE A 171 4.67 9.65 -3.03
CA PHE A 171 5.33 8.44 -3.48
C PHE A 171 4.33 7.27 -3.47
N LYS A 172 3.79 6.99 -4.62
CA LYS A 172 2.67 6.07 -4.81
C LYS A 172 3.07 4.61 -4.67
N PRO A 173 2.14 3.73 -4.29
CA PRO A 173 2.34 2.29 -4.43
C PRO A 173 2.36 1.87 -5.91
N GLY A 174 2.87 0.68 -6.22
CA GLY A 174 2.63 0.04 -7.50
C GLY A 174 1.14 -0.19 -7.71
N PHE A 175 0.74 -0.50 -8.96
CA PHE A 175 -0.67 -0.65 -9.30
C PHE A 175 -1.35 -1.73 -8.45
N ALA A 176 -2.41 -1.33 -7.74
CA ALA A 176 -3.17 -2.12 -6.79
C ALA A 176 -4.67 -1.93 -7.04
N ARG A 177 -5.38 -3.03 -7.36
CA ARG A 177 -6.76 -3.02 -7.87
C ARG A 177 -7.79 -2.54 -6.86
N ASP A 178 -7.73 -3.09 -5.66
CA ASP A 178 -8.68 -2.71 -4.60
C ASP A 178 -8.31 -1.34 -4.02
N THR A 179 -7.03 -0.99 -4.00
CA THR A 179 -6.56 0.31 -3.55
C THR A 179 -7.03 1.43 -4.47
N ILE A 180 -6.93 1.25 -5.82
CA ILE A 180 -7.30 2.30 -6.77
C ILE A 180 -8.80 2.62 -6.78
N ILE A 181 -9.68 1.65 -6.53
CA ILE A 181 -11.12 1.88 -6.42
C ILE A 181 -11.51 2.39 -5.03
N SER A 182 -10.68 2.18 -4.03
CA SER A 182 -10.86 2.74 -2.68
C SER A 182 -10.36 4.19 -2.57
N GLN A 183 -9.39 4.57 -3.39
CA GLN A 183 -8.87 5.94 -3.53
C GLN A 183 -8.14 6.07 -4.86
N ASN A 184 -8.51 7.07 -5.67
CA ASN A 184 -7.75 7.40 -6.87
C ASN A 184 -6.39 8.01 -6.49
N TYR A 185 -5.40 7.14 -6.21
CA TYR A 185 -4.04 7.57 -5.83
C TYR A 185 -3.14 7.88 -7.01
N ILE A 186 -3.51 7.45 -8.23
CA ILE A 186 -2.70 7.73 -9.43
C ILE A 186 -2.82 9.19 -9.86
N GLY A 187 -4.02 9.76 -9.72
CA GLY A 187 -4.21 11.20 -9.96
C GLY A 187 -4.30 11.57 -11.44
N GLY A 188 -3.85 12.77 -11.76
CA GLY A 188 -4.14 13.45 -13.03
C GLY A 188 -3.11 13.26 -14.14
N PHE A 189 -2.26 12.20 -14.12
CA PHE A 189 -1.25 11.96 -15.16
C PHE A 189 -1.12 10.48 -15.49
N ILE A 190 -1.40 10.12 -16.75
CA ILE A 190 -1.15 8.77 -17.30
C ILE A 190 -0.67 8.86 -18.75
N ALA A 191 0.15 7.90 -19.16
CA ALA A 191 0.46 7.65 -20.56
C ALA A 191 -0.08 6.28 -20.99
N VAL A 192 -0.82 6.21 -22.10
CA VAL A 192 -1.46 4.98 -22.58
C VAL A 192 -1.04 4.71 -24.03
N LYS A 193 -0.71 3.46 -24.34
CA LYS A 193 -0.32 3.03 -25.69
C LYS A 193 -1.45 3.31 -26.69
N THR A 194 -1.17 4.11 -27.72
CA THR A 194 -2.18 4.58 -28.68
C THR A 194 -2.90 3.43 -29.37
N THR A 195 -2.16 2.40 -29.78
CA THR A 195 -2.75 1.22 -30.45
C THR A 195 -3.74 0.48 -29.54
N PHE A 196 -3.50 0.47 -28.22
CA PHE A 196 -4.41 -0.14 -27.25
C PHE A 196 -5.73 0.63 -27.18
N LEU A 197 -5.69 1.97 -27.08
CA LEU A 197 -6.89 2.81 -27.08
C LEU A 197 -7.67 2.69 -28.41
N LYS A 198 -6.99 2.59 -29.55
CA LYS A 198 -7.64 2.40 -30.86
C LYS A 198 -8.36 1.06 -30.99
N ILE A 199 -7.78 0.00 -30.42
CA ILE A 199 -8.43 -1.34 -30.40
C ILE A 199 -9.64 -1.33 -29.47
N HIS A 200 -9.57 -0.57 -28.36
CA HIS A 200 -10.58 -0.50 -27.34
C HIS A 200 -11.27 0.87 -27.31
N LYS A 201 -11.71 1.35 -28.47
CA LYS A 201 -12.30 2.69 -28.63
C LYS A 201 -13.55 2.92 -27.78
N GLU A 202 -14.24 1.85 -27.40
CA GLU A 202 -15.37 1.91 -26.46
C GLU A 202 -15.01 2.55 -25.11
N MET A 203 -13.74 2.56 -24.72
CA MET A 203 -13.25 3.24 -23.52
C MET A 203 -13.33 4.78 -23.63
N LEU A 204 -13.43 5.30 -24.84
CA LEU A 204 -13.48 6.74 -25.12
C LEU A 204 -14.91 7.24 -25.30
N GLU A 205 -15.90 6.37 -25.11
CA GLU A 205 -17.32 6.70 -25.18
C GLU A 205 -17.88 7.04 -23.81
N ASN A 206 -18.90 7.91 -23.76
CA ASN A 206 -19.61 8.28 -22.53
C ASN A 206 -18.69 8.69 -21.37
N LEU A 207 -17.67 9.49 -21.70
CA LEU A 207 -16.67 9.94 -20.75
C LEU A 207 -17.32 10.79 -19.64
N ASN A 208 -16.83 10.58 -18.43
CA ASN A 208 -17.16 11.39 -17.26
C ASN A 208 -16.24 12.60 -17.16
N LYS A 209 -16.47 13.48 -16.21
CA LYS A 209 -15.61 14.65 -15.97
C LYS A 209 -14.18 14.24 -15.64
N ASP A 210 -13.97 13.18 -14.87
CA ASP A 210 -12.65 12.60 -14.62
C ASP A 210 -12.30 11.55 -15.67
N ILE A 211 -11.90 12.03 -16.85
CA ILE A 211 -11.53 11.21 -18.00
C ILE A 211 -10.36 10.27 -17.67
N ILE A 212 -9.38 10.74 -16.91
CA ILE A 212 -8.16 10.01 -16.60
C ILE A 212 -8.49 8.80 -15.72
N TYR A 213 -9.23 8.99 -14.65
CA TYR A 213 -9.64 7.91 -13.76
C TYR A 213 -10.54 6.89 -14.48
N TYR A 214 -11.45 7.37 -15.34
CA TYR A 214 -12.33 6.52 -16.13
C TYR A 214 -11.56 5.62 -17.11
N ILE A 215 -10.60 6.18 -17.86
CA ILE A 215 -9.74 5.42 -18.78
C ILE A 215 -8.80 4.47 -18.00
N LEU A 216 -8.22 4.94 -16.92
CA LEU A 216 -7.33 4.14 -16.05
C LEU A 216 -8.00 2.85 -15.60
N LEU A 217 -9.23 2.93 -15.05
CA LEU A 217 -9.94 1.74 -14.60
C LEU A 217 -10.24 0.79 -15.75
N GLN A 218 -10.69 1.29 -16.91
CA GLN A 218 -10.98 0.43 -18.07
C GLN A 218 -9.72 -0.26 -18.61
N VAL A 219 -8.58 0.44 -18.68
CA VAL A 219 -7.30 -0.18 -19.06
C VAL A 219 -6.94 -1.29 -18.07
N SER A 220 -7.12 -1.04 -16.78
CA SER A 220 -6.80 -2.02 -15.72
C SER A 220 -7.67 -3.29 -15.75
N GLU A 221 -8.87 -3.20 -16.32
CA GLU A 221 -9.77 -4.34 -16.55
C GLU A 221 -9.22 -5.30 -17.61
N LYS A 222 -8.49 -4.78 -18.60
CA LYS A 222 -8.07 -5.53 -19.79
C LYS A 222 -6.60 -5.95 -19.77
N THR A 223 -5.75 -5.31 -18.97
CA THR A 223 -4.31 -5.62 -18.93
C THR A 223 -3.70 -5.50 -17.55
N ARG A 224 -2.57 -6.22 -17.34
CA ARG A 224 -1.67 -6.09 -16.20
C ARG A 224 -0.38 -5.35 -16.53
N LYS A 225 -0.19 -4.93 -17.80
CA LYS A 225 0.98 -4.19 -18.27
C LYS A 225 0.88 -2.71 -17.87
N ILE A 226 0.77 -2.46 -16.57
CA ILE A 226 0.72 -1.13 -15.97
C ILE A 226 2.04 -0.89 -15.25
N GLU A 227 2.74 0.15 -15.65
CA GLU A 227 4.06 0.52 -15.14
C GLU A 227 3.97 1.75 -14.23
N HIS A 228 4.70 1.72 -13.14
CA HIS A 228 4.88 2.82 -12.22
C HIS A 228 6.31 3.37 -12.31
N ILE A 229 6.47 4.58 -12.81
CA ILE A 229 7.74 5.29 -12.73
C ILE A 229 7.85 5.94 -11.35
N GLN A 230 8.65 5.36 -10.47
CA GLN A 230 8.85 5.85 -9.10
C GLN A 230 9.77 7.07 -9.06
N LYS A 231 9.35 8.12 -9.78
CA LYS A 231 9.95 9.44 -9.83
C LYS A 231 8.84 10.48 -9.85
N ILE A 232 9.10 11.66 -9.30
CA ILE A 232 8.19 12.80 -9.40
C ILE A 232 8.33 13.37 -10.81
N LEU A 233 7.27 13.21 -11.60
CA LEU A 233 7.24 13.69 -12.99
C LEU A 233 6.29 14.86 -13.20
N TYR A 234 5.48 15.22 -12.19
CA TYR A 234 4.59 16.36 -12.27
C TYR A 234 4.27 16.95 -10.89
N HIS A 235 3.78 18.18 -10.90
CA HIS A 235 3.29 18.90 -9.74
C HIS A 235 1.79 19.10 -9.83
N GLU A 236 1.08 18.98 -8.72
CA GLU A 236 -0.25 19.54 -8.54
C GLU A 236 -0.12 20.97 -8.03
N THR A 237 -0.78 21.94 -8.70
CA THR A 237 -0.57 23.38 -8.43
C THR A 237 -1.60 24.01 -7.50
N GLU A 238 -2.70 23.30 -7.17
CA GLU A 238 -3.73 23.74 -6.22
C GLU A 238 -3.82 22.82 -5.00
N GLU A 239 -4.13 23.41 -3.82
CA GLU A 239 -4.29 22.64 -2.57
C GLU A 239 -5.59 21.83 -2.54
N ASN A 240 -6.61 22.33 -3.23
CA ASN A 240 -7.94 21.73 -3.29
C ASN A 240 -8.24 21.28 -4.72
N MET A 241 -7.81 20.11 -5.10
CA MET A 241 -8.43 19.47 -6.25
C MET A 241 -9.92 19.32 -5.95
N ASN A 242 -10.76 19.91 -6.79
CA ASN A 242 -12.21 19.72 -6.72
C ASN A 242 -12.54 18.30 -7.14
N ILE A 243 -12.32 17.35 -6.23
CA ILE A 243 -12.74 15.96 -6.44
C ILE A 243 -14.27 15.98 -6.50
N ASP A 244 -14.81 15.65 -7.66
CA ASP A 244 -16.25 15.44 -7.82
C ASP A 244 -16.57 14.00 -7.34
N ILE A 245 -16.87 13.89 -6.05
CA ILE A 245 -17.18 12.62 -5.39
C ILE A 245 -18.31 11.88 -6.11
N VAL A 246 -19.29 12.61 -6.64
CA VAL A 246 -20.44 11.99 -7.33
C VAL A 246 -19.98 11.34 -8.64
N ASP A 247 -19.06 11.99 -9.36
CA ASP A 247 -18.52 11.42 -10.59
C ASP A 247 -17.58 10.23 -10.32
N GLU A 248 -16.70 10.30 -9.32
CA GLU A 248 -15.83 9.18 -8.95
C GLU A 248 -16.64 7.93 -8.56
N LYS A 249 -17.70 8.08 -7.74
CA LYS A 249 -18.59 6.96 -7.42
C LYS A 249 -19.23 6.34 -8.65
N LYS A 250 -19.71 7.15 -9.61
CA LYS A 250 -20.28 6.66 -10.88
C LYS A 250 -19.23 5.91 -11.72
N ILE A 251 -17.98 6.39 -11.72
CA ILE A 251 -16.86 5.72 -12.40
C ILE A 251 -16.63 4.35 -11.77
N ILE A 252 -16.56 4.27 -10.43
CA ILE A 252 -16.41 3.03 -9.69
C ILE A 252 -17.59 2.07 -9.97
N GLU A 253 -18.83 2.56 -9.92
CA GLU A 253 -20.03 1.77 -10.25
C GLU A 253 -19.96 1.16 -11.65
N LYS A 254 -19.57 1.96 -12.66
CA LYS A 254 -19.38 1.48 -14.02
C LYS A 254 -18.28 0.41 -14.09
N HIS A 255 -17.18 0.59 -13.35
CA HIS A 255 -16.10 -0.38 -13.25
C HIS A 255 -16.59 -1.71 -12.64
N LEU A 256 -17.27 -1.65 -11.50
CA LEU A 256 -17.81 -2.84 -10.83
C LEU A 256 -18.78 -3.62 -11.73
N LYS A 257 -19.66 -2.92 -12.47
CA LYS A 257 -20.55 -3.53 -13.45
C LYS A 257 -19.81 -4.24 -14.59
N ARG A 258 -18.79 -3.58 -15.19
CA ARG A 258 -17.99 -4.19 -16.29
C ARG A 258 -17.19 -5.40 -15.85
N THR A 259 -16.74 -5.41 -14.58
CA THR A 259 -15.98 -6.52 -13.99
C THR A 259 -16.85 -7.61 -13.34
N ASN A 260 -18.18 -7.47 -13.43
CA ASN A 260 -19.17 -8.38 -12.83
C ASN A 260 -18.97 -8.56 -11.31
N LEU A 261 -18.51 -7.51 -10.63
CA LEU A 261 -18.41 -7.48 -9.18
C LEU A 261 -19.72 -6.94 -8.59
N GLU A 262 -20.54 -7.85 -8.05
CA GLU A 262 -21.78 -7.47 -7.40
C GLU A 262 -21.51 -6.75 -6.08
N TYR A 263 -22.19 -5.64 -5.84
CA TYR A 263 -22.05 -4.83 -4.64
C TYR A 263 -23.43 -4.32 -4.18
N ASP A 264 -23.55 -4.06 -2.89
CA ASP A 264 -24.76 -3.49 -2.29
C ASP A 264 -24.74 -1.96 -2.34
N ASN A 265 -23.62 -1.35 -1.93
CA ASN A 265 -23.45 0.11 -1.97
C ASN A 265 -21.96 0.52 -1.94
N ILE A 266 -21.73 1.81 -2.25
CA ILE A 266 -20.42 2.48 -2.13
C ILE A 266 -20.59 3.62 -1.12
N GLN A 267 -19.90 3.51 0.01
CA GLN A 267 -19.89 4.50 1.08
C GLN A 267 -18.68 5.41 0.97
N ASP A 268 -18.77 6.63 1.54
CA ASP A 268 -17.62 7.50 1.71
C ASP A 268 -16.70 6.94 2.80
N GLY A 269 -15.39 7.04 2.57
CA GLY A 269 -14.38 6.68 3.56
C GLY A 269 -14.11 7.83 4.55
N ARG A 270 -13.03 7.71 5.33
CA ARG A 270 -12.65 8.70 6.36
C ARG A 270 -12.31 10.07 5.78
N PHE A 271 -11.67 10.11 4.61
CA PHE A 271 -11.28 11.34 3.93
C PHE A 271 -11.99 11.47 2.58
N LYS A 272 -12.17 12.71 2.12
CA LYS A 272 -12.77 13.01 0.81
C LYS A 272 -12.02 12.29 -0.32
N GLY A 273 -12.74 11.58 -1.20
CA GLY A 273 -12.18 10.77 -2.29
C GLY A 273 -11.65 9.40 -1.82
N GLN A 274 -12.07 8.96 -0.63
CA GLN A 274 -11.91 7.57 -0.18
C GLN A 274 -13.27 6.87 -0.17
N TYR A 275 -13.30 5.59 -0.56
CA TYR A 275 -14.51 4.82 -0.71
C TYR A 275 -14.40 3.46 -0.05
N LYS A 276 -15.52 3.02 0.57
CA LYS A 276 -15.74 1.66 1.04
C LYS A 276 -16.74 1.00 0.09
N ILE A 277 -16.29 -0.06 -0.59
CA ILE A 277 -17.16 -0.87 -1.44
C ILE A 277 -17.67 -2.05 -0.60
N ASN A 278 -18.98 -2.13 -0.43
CA ASN A 278 -19.62 -3.27 0.20
C ASN A 278 -20.04 -4.27 -0.89
N TYR A 279 -19.19 -5.28 -1.14
CA TYR A 279 -19.50 -6.33 -2.09
C TYR A 279 -20.59 -7.24 -1.55
N LYS A 280 -21.44 -7.71 -2.44
CA LYS A 280 -22.53 -8.61 -2.10
C LYS A 280 -22.01 -9.98 -1.68
N ILE A 281 -22.39 -10.41 -0.49
CA ILE A 281 -22.08 -11.74 0.01
C ILE A 281 -23.02 -12.77 -0.65
N LYS A 282 -22.45 -13.85 -1.18
CA LYS A 282 -23.20 -14.95 -1.81
C LYS A 282 -23.38 -16.10 -0.81
N GLY A 283 -24.63 -16.45 -0.55
CA GLY A 283 -24.96 -17.53 0.37
C GLY A 283 -24.73 -17.17 1.84
N ASN A 284 -24.58 -18.21 2.62
CA ASN A 284 -24.27 -18.13 4.06
C ASN A 284 -23.29 -19.25 4.42
N PRO A 285 -22.03 -19.20 3.90
CA PRO A 285 -21.06 -20.29 4.11
C PRO A 285 -20.65 -20.39 5.57
N LEU A 286 -20.30 -21.59 6.03
CA LEU A 286 -19.75 -21.80 7.36
C LEU A 286 -18.33 -21.23 7.44
N ILE A 287 -18.06 -20.43 8.46
CA ILE A 287 -16.73 -19.89 8.78
C ILE A 287 -16.20 -20.58 10.02
N SER A 288 -15.00 -21.15 9.96
CA SER A 288 -14.31 -21.75 11.13
C SER A 288 -13.26 -20.78 11.66
N LEU A 289 -13.39 -20.43 12.93
CA LEU A 289 -12.43 -19.59 13.65
C LEU A 289 -11.42 -20.51 14.35
N VAL A 290 -10.16 -20.53 13.89
CA VAL A 290 -9.09 -21.39 14.42
C VAL A 290 -8.28 -20.58 15.43
N ILE A 291 -8.35 -20.97 16.70
CA ILE A 291 -7.81 -20.24 17.84
C ILE A 291 -6.85 -21.14 18.62
N PRO A 292 -5.54 -21.00 18.46
CA PRO A 292 -4.56 -21.59 19.39
C PRO A 292 -4.75 -21.03 20.81
N ASN A 293 -4.76 -21.91 21.82
CA ASN A 293 -4.83 -21.46 23.21
C ASN A 293 -3.97 -22.35 24.13
N MET A 294 -3.33 -21.72 25.08
CA MET A 294 -2.60 -22.36 26.16
C MET A 294 -2.80 -21.51 27.43
N ASP A 295 -3.53 -22.05 28.41
CA ASP A 295 -3.93 -21.28 29.58
C ASP A 295 -4.65 -19.97 29.20
N HIS A 296 -4.29 -18.78 29.66
CA HIS A 296 -4.80 -17.46 29.24
C HIS A 296 -6.34 -17.36 29.06
N ILE A 297 -7.10 -17.85 30.05
CA ILE A 297 -8.57 -17.90 30.02
C ILE A 297 -9.18 -16.50 29.87
N GLU A 298 -8.57 -15.50 30.50
CA GLU A 298 -9.10 -14.12 30.49
C GLU A 298 -9.09 -13.50 29.09
N ASP A 299 -8.03 -13.73 28.33
CA ASP A 299 -7.91 -13.21 26.96
C ASP A 299 -8.87 -13.96 26.04
N LEU A 300 -8.92 -15.31 26.14
CA LEU A 300 -9.89 -16.12 25.41
C LEU A 300 -11.35 -15.72 25.72
N ASP A 301 -11.68 -15.44 26.99
CA ASP A 301 -13.04 -15.00 27.38
C ASP A 301 -13.41 -13.64 26.78
N LYS A 302 -12.46 -12.68 26.72
CA LYS A 302 -12.66 -11.39 26.02
C LYS A 302 -12.95 -11.60 24.54
N LEU A 303 -12.13 -12.42 23.87
CA LEU A 303 -12.36 -12.77 22.48
C LEU A 303 -13.74 -13.38 22.27
N LEU A 304 -14.10 -14.44 23.02
CA LEU A 304 -15.39 -15.11 22.89
C LEU A 304 -16.59 -14.17 23.20
N LYS A 305 -16.43 -13.21 24.10
CA LYS A 305 -17.42 -12.17 24.36
C LYS A 305 -17.56 -11.21 23.17
N SER A 306 -16.47 -10.85 22.51
CA SER A 306 -16.52 -9.99 21.31
C SER A 306 -17.14 -10.74 20.12
N LEU A 307 -16.84 -12.03 19.94
CA LEU A 307 -17.45 -12.87 18.90
C LEU A 307 -18.98 -12.96 19.01
N LYS A 308 -19.51 -12.96 20.23
CA LYS A 308 -20.97 -12.97 20.44
C LYS A 308 -21.69 -11.71 19.96
N LYS A 309 -20.97 -10.62 19.75
CA LYS A 309 -21.53 -9.37 19.19
C LYS A 309 -21.50 -9.37 17.66
N SER A 310 -20.91 -10.40 17.03
CA SER A 310 -20.81 -10.48 15.58
C SER A 310 -22.17 -10.66 14.94
N THR A 311 -22.39 -9.98 13.82
CA THR A 311 -23.64 -10.03 13.06
C THR A 311 -23.77 -11.30 12.23
N TYR A 312 -22.64 -11.86 11.77
CA TYR A 312 -22.61 -13.14 11.08
C TYR A 312 -22.82 -14.30 12.05
N SER A 313 -23.80 -15.16 11.78
CA SER A 313 -24.22 -16.21 12.70
C SER A 313 -23.74 -17.62 12.34
N ASN A 314 -23.39 -17.88 11.06
CA ASN A 314 -23.00 -19.21 10.59
C ASN A 314 -21.49 -19.43 10.73
N TYR A 315 -21.01 -19.54 11.97
CA TYR A 315 -19.63 -19.82 12.26
C TYR A 315 -19.47 -20.88 13.36
N GLU A 316 -18.33 -21.57 13.37
CA GLU A 316 -17.86 -22.42 14.46
C GLU A 316 -16.53 -21.90 15.00
N THR A 317 -16.23 -22.21 16.25
CA THR A 317 -14.99 -21.86 16.92
C THR A 317 -14.20 -23.11 17.26
N ILE A 318 -13.02 -23.23 16.68
CA ILE A 318 -12.09 -24.36 16.86
C ILE A 318 -10.96 -23.89 17.78
N ILE A 319 -11.07 -24.18 19.06
CA ILE A 319 -10.00 -23.91 20.02
C ILE A 319 -9.03 -25.08 19.96
N VAL A 320 -7.77 -24.79 19.64
CA VAL A 320 -6.70 -25.78 19.66
C VAL A 320 -5.95 -25.61 20.96
N GLU A 321 -6.26 -26.52 21.91
CA GLU A 321 -5.61 -26.60 23.21
C GLU A 321 -4.19 -27.15 23.05
N ASN A 322 -3.20 -26.40 23.51
CA ASN A 322 -1.80 -26.79 23.38
C ASN A 322 -1.04 -26.67 24.70
N ASN A 323 -0.93 -27.78 25.42
CA ASN A 323 -0.11 -27.93 26.63
C ASN A 323 -0.47 -27.05 27.82
N SER A 324 -1.75 -26.67 28.01
CA SER A 324 -2.23 -26.00 29.23
C SER A 324 -1.95 -26.83 30.46
N LYS A 325 -1.58 -26.18 31.56
CA LYS A 325 -1.23 -26.84 32.83
C LYS A 325 -2.24 -26.50 33.94
N ASN A 326 -2.97 -25.41 33.80
CA ASN A 326 -3.90 -24.95 34.82
C ASN A 326 -5.22 -25.72 34.73
N LYS A 327 -5.66 -26.29 35.86
CA LYS A 327 -6.91 -27.06 35.92
C LYS A 327 -8.11 -26.17 35.56
N GLU A 328 -8.08 -24.92 35.94
CA GLU A 328 -9.11 -23.92 35.64
C GLU A 328 -9.34 -23.74 34.14
N THR A 329 -8.31 -23.96 33.32
CA THR A 329 -8.41 -23.87 31.84
C THR A 329 -9.34 -24.96 31.31
N PHE A 330 -9.20 -26.20 31.78
CA PHE A 330 -10.05 -27.31 31.36
C PHE A 330 -11.48 -27.18 31.88
N GLU A 331 -11.67 -26.73 33.13
CA GLU A 331 -12.98 -26.41 33.69
C GLU A 331 -13.68 -25.30 32.90
N TYR A 332 -12.90 -24.30 32.43
CA TYR A 332 -13.42 -23.26 31.56
C TYR A 332 -13.84 -23.79 30.19
N TYR A 333 -13.05 -24.67 29.56
CA TYR A 333 -13.41 -25.31 28.29
C TYR A 333 -14.71 -26.12 28.42
N ASP A 334 -14.88 -26.90 29.47
CA ASP A 334 -16.10 -27.66 29.72
C ASP A 334 -17.32 -26.72 29.82
N LYS A 335 -17.17 -25.64 30.56
CA LYS A 335 -18.23 -24.62 30.73
C LYS A 335 -18.65 -23.96 29.40
N ILE A 336 -17.68 -23.52 28.56
CA ILE A 336 -18.00 -22.80 27.33
C ILE A 336 -18.59 -23.73 26.25
N THR A 337 -18.11 -24.98 26.13
CA THR A 337 -18.61 -25.97 25.17
C THR A 337 -20.01 -26.49 25.52
N GLN A 338 -20.36 -26.56 26.81
CA GLN A 338 -21.72 -26.84 27.25
C GLN A 338 -22.67 -25.69 26.91
N LYS A 339 -22.20 -24.46 27.05
CA LYS A 339 -23.01 -23.24 26.86
C LYS A 339 -23.23 -22.88 25.38
N ASP A 340 -22.24 -23.12 24.52
CA ASP A 340 -22.30 -22.81 23.08
C ASP A 340 -21.76 -23.96 22.24
N LYS A 341 -22.65 -24.66 21.55
CA LYS A 341 -22.32 -25.84 20.75
C LYS A 341 -21.51 -25.54 19.47
N ARG A 342 -21.35 -24.27 19.11
CA ARG A 342 -20.43 -23.84 18.03
C ARG A 342 -18.97 -23.90 18.46
N ILE A 343 -18.68 -23.94 19.78
CA ILE A 343 -17.33 -23.99 20.32
C ILE A 343 -16.92 -25.46 20.48
N LYS A 344 -15.80 -25.81 19.87
CA LYS A 344 -15.16 -27.13 19.95
C LYS A 344 -13.72 -26.95 20.42
N VAL A 345 -13.28 -27.81 21.32
CA VAL A 345 -11.90 -27.83 21.82
C VAL A 345 -11.22 -29.12 21.36
N PHE A 346 -10.12 -28.97 20.66
CA PHE A 346 -9.29 -30.08 20.21
C PHE A 346 -7.92 -30.01 20.87
N LYS A 347 -7.49 -31.09 21.47
CA LYS A 347 -6.20 -31.19 22.12
C LYS A 347 -5.12 -31.55 21.12
N TYR A 348 -4.05 -30.74 21.08
CA TYR A 348 -2.88 -31.00 20.24
C TYR A 348 -1.61 -30.90 21.08
N ASP A 349 -1.18 -32.05 21.61
CA ASP A 349 0.00 -32.17 22.47
C ASP A 349 1.25 -32.30 21.62
N ILE A 350 2.11 -31.31 21.65
CA ILE A 350 3.46 -31.36 21.07
C ILE A 350 4.49 -30.93 22.10
N ASN A 351 5.69 -31.52 22.03
CA ASN A 351 6.73 -31.31 23.05
C ASN A 351 7.37 -29.92 23.02
N TYR A 352 7.07 -29.12 22.00
CA TYR A 352 7.58 -27.77 21.81
C TYR A 352 6.52 -26.87 21.19
N PHE A 353 6.60 -25.57 21.45
CA PHE A 353 5.66 -24.63 20.86
C PHE A 353 5.92 -24.43 19.36
N ASN A 354 4.91 -24.72 18.54
CA ASN A 354 4.93 -24.53 17.09
C ASN A 354 3.56 -24.00 16.64
N TYR A 355 3.46 -22.67 16.50
CA TYR A 355 2.23 -22.01 16.07
C TYR A 355 1.71 -22.53 14.74
N SER A 356 2.62 -22.76 13.77
CA SER A 356 2.27 -23.28 12.45
C SER A 356 1.61 -24.65 12.51
N ALA A 357 2.16 -25.59 13.28
CA ALA A 357 1.60 -26.93 13.46
C ALA A 357 0.24 -26.88 14.17
N ILE A 358 0.12 -26.05 15.21
CA ILE A 358 -1.14 -25.88 15.97
C ILE A 358 -2.25 -25.35 15.06
N VAL A 359 -1.96 -24.33 14.23
CA VAL A 359 -2.94 -23.77 13.29
C VAL A 359 -3.29 -24.76 12.19
N ASN A 360 -2.32 -25.46 11.60
CA ASN A 360 -2.56 -26.48 10.61
C ASN A 360 -3.54 -27.55 11.13
N TYR A 361 -3.29 -28.08 12.33
CA TYR A 361 -4.17 -29.02 12.98
C TYR A 361 -5.58 -28.47 13.22
N GLY A 362 -5.68 -27.21 13.64
CA GLY A 362 -6.97 -26.54 13.81
C GLY A 362 -7.76 -26.41 12.50
N VAL A 363 -7.07 -26.16 11.38
CA VAL A 363 -7.68 -26.15 10.05
C VAL A 363 -8.15 -27.55 9.64
N GLU A 364 -7.40 -28.60 9.95
CA GLU A 364 -7.83 -29.98 9.71
C GLU A 364 -9.11 -30.33 10.46
N CYS A 365 -9.21 -29.90 11.74
CA CYS A 365 -10.39 -30.10 12.59
C CYS A 365 -11.61 -29.24 12.20
N SER A 366 -11.45 -28.25 11.32
CA SER A 366 -12.50 -27.32 10.94
C SER A 366 -13.46 -27.90 9.87
N ASN A 367 -14.70 -27.38 9.80
CA ASN A 367 -15.67 -27.81 8.78
C ASN A 367 -16.08 -26.67 7.82
N GLY A 368 -15.64 -25.43 8.11
CA GLY A 368 -16.00 -24.24 7.34
C GLY A 368 -15.42 -24.24 5.94
N GLU A 369 -16.10 -23.59 5.02
CA GLU A 369 -15.61 -23.29 3.68
C GLU A 369 -14.50 -22.22 3.75
N TYR A 370 -14.60 -21.33 4.74
CA TYR A 370 -13.61 -20.29 5.05
C TYR A 370 -13.05 -20.55 6.44
N VAL A 371 -11.75 -20.29 6.60
CA VAL A 371 -11.07 -20.38 7.89
C VAL A 371 -10.48 -19.02 8.24
N VAL A 372 -10.59 -18.66 9.51
CA VAL A 372 -9.95 -17.48 10.09
C VAL A 372 -8.89 -17.93 11.06
N MET A 373 -7.63 -17.57 10.81
CA MET A 373 -6.57 -17.63 11.79
C MET A 373 -6.81 -16.49 12.78
N LEU A 374 -6.88 -16.84 14.07
CA LEU A 374 -7.29 -15.87 15.08
C LEU A 374 -6.53 -16.12 16.40
N ASN A 375 -5.75 -15.12 16.83
CA ASN A 375 -5.10 -15.21 18.14
C ASN A 375 -6.12 -15.10 19.26
N ASN A 376 -5.84 -15.75 20.38
CA ASN A 376 -6.73 -15.79 21.56
C ASN A 376 -6.84 -14.44 22.31
N ASP A 377 -5.94 -13.49 22.03
CA ASP A 377 -5.84 -12.16 22.64
C ASP A 377 -6.35 -11.03 21.72
N ILE A 378 -7.24 -11.38 20.78
CA ILE A 378 -7.98 -10.41 19.94
C ILE A 378 -9.30 -10.02 20.60
N GLU A 379 -9.66 -8.74 20.52
CA GLU A 379 -11.00 -8.25 20.88
C GLU A 379 -11.56 -7.39 19.73
N PHE A 380 -12.63 -7.88 19.07
CA PHE A 380 -13.23 -7.17 17.94
C PHE A 380 -13.96 -5.90 18.38
N ILE A 381 -13.72 -4.83 17.64
CA ILE A 381 -14.42 -3.54 17.75
C ILE A 381 -15.60 -3.54 16.77
N THR A 382 -15.36 -3.98 15.53
CA THR A 382 -16.36 -4.04 14.46
C THR A 382 -17.25 -5.27 14.64
N THR A 383 -18.57 -5.12 14.56
CA THR A 383 -19.52 -6.24 14.73
C THR A 383 -19.76 -7.05 13.47
N ASP A 384 -19.66 -6.43 12.28
CA ASP A 384 -19.80 -7.06 10.96
C ASP A 384 -18.45 -7.52 10.36
N TRP A 385 -17.45 -7.76 11.19
CA TRP A 385 -16.09 -8.08 10.77
C TRP A 385 -15.97 -9.35 9.90
N MET A 386 -16.80 -10.38 10.17
CA MET A 386 -16.79 -11.61 9.35
C MET A 386 -17.33 -11.33 7.95
N GLU A 387 -18.41 -10.56 7.85
CA GLU A 387 -18.96 -10.11 6.57
C GLU A 387 -17.96 -9.25 5.80
N GLN A 388 -17.27 -8.34 6.50
CA GLN A 388 -16.24 -7.48 5.91
C GLN A 388 -15.06 -8.30 5.34
N MET A 389 -14.67 -9.40 5.96
CA MET A 389 -13.66 -10.30 5.42
C MET A 389 -14.21 -11.19 4.31
N LEU A 390 -15.41 -11.75 4.51
CA LEU A 390 -16.02 -12.72 3.61
C LEU A 390 -16.31 -12.11 2.23
N MET A 391 -16.78 -10.85 2.17
CA MET A 391 -17.07 -10.18 0.90
C MET A 391 -15.84 -10.07 -0.01
N TYR A 392 -14.64 -10.04 0.54
CA TYR A 392 -13.39 -10.07 -0.22
C TYR A 392 -12.93 -11.49 -0.52
N THR A 393 -12.92 -12.39 0.47
CA THR A 393 -12.41 -13.75 0.28
C THR A 393 -13.29 -14.63 -0.60
N GLN A 394 -14.56 -14.28 -0.82
CA GLN A 394 -15.43 -14.94 -1.80
C GLN A 394 -15.04 -14.62 -3.24
N ARG A 395 -14.34 -13.52 -3.49
CA ARG A 395 -13.88 -13.18 -4.84
C ARG A 395 -12.82 -14.19 -5.29
N PRO A 396 -12.91 -14.69 -6.54
CA PRO A 396 -12.00 -15.73 -7.01
C PRO A 396 -10.53 -15.28 -7.12
N ASP A 397 -10.30 -13.97 -7.27
CA ASP A 397 -8.97 -13.36 -7.37
C ASP A 397 -8.34 -13.02 -6.02
N VAL A 398 -9.09 -13.06 -4.91
CA VAL A 398 -8.60 -12.79 -3.55
C VAL A 398 -8.23 -14.09 -2.86
N GLY A 399 -7.02 -14.16 -2.32
CA GLY A 399 -6.56 -15.30 -1.53
C GLY A 399 -6.79 -15.11 -0.04
N ILE A 400 -6.40 -13.95 0.49
CA ILE A 400 -6.44 -13.66 1.93
C ILE A 400 -7.05 -12.26 2.13
N CYS A 401 -7.85 -12.11 3.21
CA CYS A 401 -8.28 -10.82 3.73
C CYS A 401 -7.84 -10.67 5.19
N GLY A 402 -7.05 -9.64 5.50
CA GLY A 402 -6.53 -9.34 6.83
C GLY A 402 -7.18 -8.10 7.45
N ALA A 403 -7.11 -8.00 8.77
CA ALA A 403 -7.72 -6.96 9.60
C ALA A 403 -6.77 -5.79 9.87
N LYS A 404 -7.34 -4.67 10.33
CA LYS A 404 -6.64 -3.59 11.03
C LYS A 404 -6.60 -3.89 12.52
N LEU A 405 -5.40 -3.94 13.10
CA LEU A 405 -5.23 -4.21 14.52
C LEU A 405 -4.65 -2.99 15.23
N TYR A 406 -5.19 -2.73 16.41
CA TYR A 406 -4.75 -1.69 17.32
C TYR A 406 -4.07 -2.26 18.56
N PHE A 407 -3.10 -1.54 19.07
CA PHE A 407 -2.70 -1.68 20.47
C PHE A 407 -3.82 -1.19 21.41
N PRO A 408 -3.80 -1.55 22.70
CA PRO A 408 -4.82 -1.11 23.67
C PRO A 408 -4.96 0.42 23.80
N ASP A 409 -3.92 1.18 23.46
CA ASP A 409 -3.89 2.65 23.46
C ASP A 409 -4.43 3.29 22.17
N ARG A 410 -5.00 2.47 21.25
CA ARG A 410 -5.48 2.86 19.92
C ARG A 410 -4.42 3.38 18.96
N THR A 411 -3.17 3.07 19.19
CA THR A 411 -2.17 3.18 18.12
C THR A 411 -2.20 1.96 17.20
N ILE A 412 -1.77 2.12 15.95
CA ILE A 412 -1.73 1.01 14.98
C ILE A 412 -0.73 -0.05 15.43
N GLN A 413 -1.19 -1.28 15.55
CA GLN A 413 -0.34 -2.45 15.70
C GLN A 413 -0.08 -3.10 14.33
N HIS A 414 -1.13 -3.23 13.51
CA HIS A 414 -1.04 -3.82 12.17
C HIS A 414 -1.94 -3.09 11.17
N ALA A 415 -1.33 -2.64 10.07
CA ALA A 415 -2.00 -2.12 8.88
C ALA A 415 -1.34 -2.69 7.60
N GLY A 416 -1.03 -3.99 7.63
CA GLY A 416 -0.33 -4.69 6.57
C GLY A 416 1.17 -4.87 6.84
N VAL A 417 1.82 -5.66 5.99
CA VAL A 417 3.25 -5.97 6.06
C VAL A 417 3.94 -5.56 4.76
N THR A 418 5.08 -4.88 4.89
CA THR A 418 5.97 -4.55 3.77
C THR A 418 7.15 -5.51 3.73
N ILE A 419 7.43 -6.08 2.56
CA ILE A 419 8.60 -6.94 2.34
C ILE A 419 9.86 -6.08 2.15
N GLY A 420 10.93 -6.44 2.84
CA GLY A 420 12.21 -5.70 2.84
C GLY A 420 12.38 -4.77 4.04
N THR A 421 11.32 -4.41 4.74
CA THR A 421 11.44 -3.57 5.95
C THR A 421 12.26 -4.30 7.02
N ARG A 422 13.21 -3.57 7.65
CA ARG A 422 14.17 -4.09 8.63
C ARG A 422 14.95 -5.31 8.13
N GLY A 423 15.18 -5.34 6.81
CA GLY A 423 15.91 -6.41 6.13
C GLY A 423 15.06 -7.58 5.65
N LEU A 424 13.85 -7.82 6.15
CA LEU A 424 12.98 -8.93 5.76
C LEU A 424 11.53 -8.55 5.51
N ALA A 425 10.80 -8.22 6.56
CA ALA A 425 9.40 -7.84 6.56
C ALA A 425 9.06 -7.11 7.86
N GLY A 426 8.22 -6.09 7.77
CA GLY A 426 7.80 -5.31 8.92
C GLY A 426 6.37 -4.79 8.78
N HIS A 427 5.73 -4.55 9.92
CA HIS A 427 4.40 -3.96 9.98
C HIS A 427 4.43 -2.51 9.48
N ARG A 428 3.44 -2.15 8.65
CA ARG A 428 3.30 -0.78 8.14
C ARG A 428 2.62 0.11 9.16
N ASN A 429 3.08 1.37 9.25
CA ASN A 429 2.45 2.42 10.05
C ASN A 429 2.29 2.08 11.54
N ARG A 430 3.14 1.19 12.08
CA ARG A 430 3.10 0.79 13.49
C ARG A 430 3.25 2.01 14.39
N GLU A 431 2.48 2.03 15.48
CA GLU A 431 2.45 3.08 16.52
C GLU A 431 1.92 4.46 16.08
N ILE A 432 1.39 4.60 14.85
CA ILE A 432 0.65 5.81 14.49
C ILE A 432 -0.65 5.87 15.27
N SER A 433 -0.90 7.00 15.93
CA SER A 433 -2.16 7.25 16.61
C SER A 433 -3.28 7.59 15.63
N GLU A 434 -4.50 7.15 15.93
CA GLU A 434 -5.68 7.41 15.08
C GLU A 434 -5.91 8.90 14.78
N LYS A 435 -5.57 9.79 15.71
CA LYS A 435 -5.66 11.25 15.54
C LYS A 435 -4.68 11.81 14.51
N ASP A 436 -3.58 11.09 14.22
CA ASP A 436 -2.52 11.51 13.32
C ASP A 436 -2.66 10.90 11.91
N PHE A 437 -3.74 10.12 11.64
CA PHE A 437 -3.99 9.53 10.32
C PHE A 437 -4.16 10.59 9.24
N LYS A 438 -3.52 10.37 8.11
CA LYS A 438 -3.60 11.21 6.90
C LYS A 438 -4.19 10.41 5.74
N LYS A 439 -4.68 11.13 4.73
CA LYS A 439 -5.23 10.51 3.51
C LYS A 439 -4.20 9.60 2.82
N ASP A 440 -2.97 10.06 2.71
CA ASP A 440 -1.91 9.39 1.97
C ASP A 440 -1.18 8.29 2.77
N ASP A 441 -1.58 8.05 4.03
CA ASP A 441 -1.09 6.91 4.83
C ASP A 441 -1.73 5.58 4.39
N TYR A 442 -2.83 5.64 3.64
CA TYR A 442 -3.64 4.51 3.18
C TYR A 442 -4.20 3.59 4.28
N ILE A 443 -4.03 3.95 5.56
CA ILE A 443 -4.46 3.12 6.71
C ILE A 443 -5.97 2.84 6.69
N ASN A 444 -6.77 3.79 6.18
CA ASN A 444 -8.23 3.78 6.26
C ASN A 444 -8.92 3.36 4.96
N ILE A 445 -8.20 2.81 4.01
CA ILE A 445 -8.75 2.27 2.76
C ILE A 445 -8.35 0.82 2.58
N VAL A 446 -9.13 0.10 1.79
CA VAL A 446 -8.77 -1.26 1.39
C VAL A 446 -7.53 -1.22 0.50
N GLN A 447 -6.58 -2.12 0.75
CA GLN A 447 -5.32 -2.18 0.00
C GLN A 447 -5.01 -3.61 -0.45
N ASP A 448 -4.46 -3.72 -1.66
CA ASP A 448 -3.69 -4.91 -2.04
C ASP A 448 -2.28 -4.78 -1.46
N LEU A 449 -1.83 -5.78 -0.73
CA LEU A 449 -0.54 -5.77 -0.05
C LEU A 449 0.28 -7.03 -0.35
N SER A 450 1.51 -7.05 0.13
CA SER A 450 2.37 -8.21 0.02
C SER A 450 2.08 -9.27 1.07
N ALA A 451 1.71 -8.87 2.28
CA ALA A 451 1.32 -9.78 3.34
C ALA A 451 0.48 -9.06 4.42
N VAL A 452 -0.22 -9.86 5.22
CA VAL A 452 -0.94 -9.50 6.43
C VAL A 452 -0.64 -10.52 7.53
N THR A 453 -0.83 -10.15 8.80
CA THR A 453 -0.54 -11.04 9.94
C THR A 453 -1.61 -12.10 10.16
N ALA A 454 -1.18 -13.29 10.57
CA ALA A 454 -2.08 -14.37 10.98
C ALA A 454 -2.72 -14.17 12.35
N ALA A 455 -2.44 -13.07 13.03
CA ALA A 455 -3.19 -12.72 14.24
C ALA A 455 -4.70 -12.56 13.95
N CYS A 456 -5.07 -12.11 12.73
CA CYS A 456 -6.45 -12.09 12.24
C CYS A 456 -6.47 -11.99 10.70
N PHE A 457 -6.63 -13.10 10.00
CA PHE A 457 -6.94 -13.10 8.58
C PHE A 457 -7.86 -14.26 8.16
N MET A 458 -8.64 -14.07 7.11
CA MET A 458 -9.51 -15.07 6.50
C MET A 458 -8.96 -15.56 5.18
N VAL A 459 -9.12 -16.88 4.92
CA VAL A 459 -8.77 -17.54 3.67
C VAL A 459 -9.80 -18.63 3.35
N ARG A 460 -10.02 -18.97 2.07
CA ARG A 460 -10.79 -20.18 1.69
C ARG A 460 -10.04 -21.42 2.20
N LYS A 461 -10.74 -22.33 2.88
CA LYS A 461 -10.10 -23.56 3.42
C LYS A 461 -9.39 -24.35 2.33
N GLN A 462 -10.02 -24.53 1.17
CA GLN A 462 -9.41 -25.26 0.06
C GLN A 462 -8.12 -24.59 -0.42
N LEU A 463 -8.08 -23.27 -0.55
CA LEU A 463 -6.86 -22.55 -0.92
C LEU A 463 -5.75 -22.72 0.12
N TYR A 464 -6.09 -22.73 1.43
CA TYR A 464 -5.13 -23.01 2.48
C TYR A 464 -4.48 -24.38 2.31
N ILE A 465 -5.30 -25.41 2.04
CA ILE A 465 -4.85 -26.78 1.79
C ILE A 465 -4.00 -26.86 0.52
N ASP A 466 -4.45 -26.27 -0.59
CA ASP A 466 -3.73 -26.28 -1.88
C ASP A 466 -2.35 -25.61 -1.78
N MET A 467 -2.22 -24.61 -0.90
CA MET A 467 -0.95 -23.94 -0.60
C MET A 467 -0.13 -24.65 0.49
N LEU A 468 -0.55 -25.86 0.92
CA LEU A 468 0.09 -26.69 1.95
C LEU A 468 0.17 -26.04 3.33
N GLY A 469 -0.76 -25.18 3.67
CA GLY A 469 -0.84 -24.51 4.95
C GLY A 469 0.41 -23.74 5.35
N PHE A 470 0.61 -23.53 6.63
CA PHE A 470 1.85 -22.95 7.17
C PHE A 470 2.99 -23.97 7.14
N ASP A 471 4.20 -23.51 6.83
CA ASP A 471 5.39 -24.35 6.93
C ASP A 471 5.79 -24.50 8.41
N GLU A 472 5.70 -25.71 8.93
CA GLU A 472 6.00 -26.00 10.34
C GLU A 472 7.47 -25.78 10.72
N LYS A 473 8.37 -25.66 9.74
CA LYS A 473 9.75 -25.22 9.94
C LYS A 473 9.86 -23.75 10.30
N LEU A 474 8.84 -22.95 9.98
CA LEU A 474 8.63 -21.59 10.45
C LEU A 474 7.66 -21.65 11.64
N ALA A 475 8.16 -22.16 12.77
CA ALA A 475 7.32 -22.51 13.91
C ALA A 475 6.59 -21.30 14.51
N VAL A 476 7.19 -20.11 14.46
CA VAL A 476 6.67 -18.91 15.10
C VAL A 476 6.83 -17.66 14.24
N ALA A 477 8.04 -17.35 13.74
CA ALA A 477 8.29 -16.14 12.98
C ALA A 477 8.13 -16.40 11.47
N PHE A 478 7.63 -15.38 10.75
CA PHE A 478 7.51 -15.34 9.28
C PHE A 478 6.56 -16.35 8.64
N ASN A 479 5.86 -17.19 9.40
CA ASN A 479 4.93 -18.19 8.88
C ASN A 479 3.78 -17.56 8.09
N ASP A 480 3.20 -16.48 8.59
CA ASP A 480 2.14 -15.70 7.95
C ASP A 480 2.64 -14.98 6.68
N VAL A 481 3.82 -14.39 6.74
CA VAL A 481 4.44 -13.72 5.59
C VAL A 481 4.79 -14.75 4.50
N ASP A 482 5.38 -15.91 4.87
CA ASP A 482 5.66 -17.01 3.95
C ASP A 482 4.39 -17.50 3.26
N PHE A 483 3.32 -17.70 4.02
CA PHE A 483 2.05 -18.15 3.48
C PHE A 483 1.44 -17.10 2.53
N CYS A 484 1.44 -15.83 2.90
CA CYS A 484 1.00 -14.74 2.02
C CYS A 484 1.81 -14.71 0.72
N LEU A 485 3.14 -14.88 0.78
CA LEU A 485 3.99 -14.89 -0.42
C LEU A 485 3.74 -16.13 -1.30
N LYS A 486 3.43 -17.31 -0.73
CA LYS A 486 2.98 -18.49 -1.50
C LYS A 486 1.68 -18.18 -2.25
N VAL A 487 0.69 -17.64 -1.57
CA VAL A 487 -0.62 -17.25 -2.15
C VAL A 487 -0.45 -16.22 -3.26
N ARG A 488 0.40 -15.20 -3.07
CA ARG A 488 0.73 -14.22 -4.13
C ARG A 488 1.45 -14.83 -5.33
N THR A 489 2.35 -15.77 -5.10
CA THR A 489 3.04 -16.50 -6.19
C THR A 489 2.04 -17.27 -7.04
N ALA A 490 0.98 -17.79 -6.44
CA ALA A 490 -0.16 -18.40 -7.11
C ALA A 490 -1.12 -17.36 -7.76
N LYS A 491 -0.76 -16.06 -7.77
CA LYS A 491 -1.49 -14.96 -8.42
C LYS A 491 -2.77 -14.50 -7.73
N TYR A 492 -2.97 -14.86 -6.48
CA TYR A 492 -4.05 -14.30 -5.67
C TYR A 492 -3.63 -12.98 -5.01
N LEU A 493 -4.63 -12.13 -4.75
CA LEU A 493 -4.46 -10.89 -4.01
C LEU A 493 -4.45 -11.16 -2.49
N ILE A 494 -3.66 -10.38 -1.77
CA ILE A 494 -3.71 -10.27 -0.33
C ILE A 494 -4.33 -8.91 -0.02
N VAL A 495 -5.52 -8.92 0.55
CA VAL A 495 -6.29 -7.72 0.83
C VAL A 495 -6.16 -7.36 2.31
N TYR A 496 -5.81 -6.12 2.59
CA TYR A 496 -5.96 -5.50 3.89
C TYR A 496 -7.30 -4.75 3.93
N ASN A 497 -8.16 -5.11 4.87
CA ASN A 497 -9.46 -4.44 5.04
C ASN A 497 -9.48 -3.62 6.34
N PRO A 498 -9.41 -2.28 6.28
CA PRO A 498 -9.38 -1.41 7.45
C PRO A 498 -10.70 -1.33 8.21
N PHE A 499 -11.79 -1.86 7.63
CA PHE A 499 -13.11 -1.87 8.24
C PHE A 499 -13.33 -3.08 9.16
N VAL A 500 -12.35 -3.98 9.22
CA VAL A 500 -12.22 -5.02 10.23
C VAL A 500 -11.29 -4.50 11.32
N GLU A 501 -11.85 -3.99 12.40
CA GLU A 501 -11.10 -3.39 13.50
C GLU A 501 -11.13 -4.27 14.74
N ALA A 502 -9.95 -4.50 15.33
CA ALA A 502 -9.83 -5.22 16.60
C ALA A 502 -8.65 -4.69 17.42
N TYR A 503 -8.72 -4.85 18.72
CA TYR A 503 -7.55 -4.77 19.59
C TYR A 503 -6.79 -6.08 19.57
N HIS A 504 -5.47 -6.01 19.62
CA HIS A 504 -4.59 -7.16 19.79
C HIS A 504 -3.67 -6.90 20.97
N TYR A 505 -3.85 -7.68 22.04
CA TYR A 505 -3.19 -7.49 23.35
C TYR A 505 -1.78 -8.10 23.41
N GLU A 506 -1.09 -8.17 22.31
CA GLU A 506 0.19 -8.83 21.98
C GLU A 506 1.13 -9.09 23.19
N SER A 507 1.87 -10.21 23.12
CA SER A 507 3.06 -10.54 23.94
C SER A 507 2.85 -11.07 25.37
N LYS A 508 1.63 -11.35 25.81
CA LYS A 508 1.44 -11.91 27.14
C LYS A 508 1.87 -13.39 27.26
N SER A 509 1.66 -14.16 26.20
CA SER A 509 1.88 -15.61 26.22
C SER A 509 3.25 -16.04 25.68
N ARG A 510 3.78 -15.30 24.70
CA ARG A 510 4.94 -15.74 23.91
C ARG A 510 6.27 -15.17 24.42
N GLY A 511 6.26 -13.94 24.96
CA GLY A 511 7.47 -13.15 25.21
C GLY A 511 8.21 -12.78 23.93
N GLU A 512 9.32 -12.05 24.06
CA GLU A 512 10.14 -11.64 22.91
C GLU A 512 11.08 -12.77 22.43
N ASP A 513 11.38 -12.79 21.12
CA ASP A 513 12.33 -13.75 20.51
C ASP A 513 13.77 -13.54 21.02
N THR A 514 14.04 -12.43 21.69
CA THR A 514 15.32 -12.09 22.31
C THR A 514 15.47 -12.55 23.76
N GLU A 515 14.41 -13.07 24.39
CA GLU A 515 14.38 -13.38 25.83
C GLU A 515 15.41 -14.41 26.30
N ASN A 516 15.68 -15.45 25.48
CA ASN A 516 16.61 -16.50 25.84
C ASN A 516 17.31 -17.08 24.61
N GLU A 517 18.40 -17.83 24.86
CA GLU A 517 19.26 -18.39 23.80
C GLU A 517 18.51 -19.37 22.89
N GLU A 518 17.54 -20.13 23.40
CA GLU A 518 16.76 -21.10 22.62
C GLU A 518 15.83 -20.38 21.63
N LYS A 519 15.12 -19.34 22.07
CA LYS A 519 14.28 -18.49 21.22
C LYS A 519 15.11 -17.78 20.14
N GLN A 520 16.28 -17.27 20.49
CA GLN A 520 17.21 -16.66 19.53
C GLN A 520 17.69 -17.65 18.47
N LYS A 521 18.09 -18.88 18.88
CA LYS A 521 18.51 -19.94 17.94
C LYS A 521 17.37 -20.38 17.02
N ARG A 522 16.15 -20.51 17.54
CA ARG A 522 14.96 -20.78 16.73
C ARG A 522 14.74 -19.66 15.71
N PHE A 523 14.67 -18.41 16.15
CA PHE A 523 14.48 -17.25 15.28
C PHE A 523 15.54 -17.16 14.18
N ALA A 524 16.82 -17.39 14.50
CA ALA A 524 17.89 -17.40 13.52
C ALA A 524 17.68 -18.45 12.42
N LYS A 525 17.24 -19.67 12.78
CA LYS A 525 16.91 -20.73 11.80
C LYS A 525 15.72 -20.36 10.91
N GLU A 526 14.65 -19.80 11.49
CA GLU A 526 13.48 -19.36 10.77
C GLU A 526 13.83 -18.20 9.83
N TYR A 527 14.66 -17.26 10.28
CA TYR A 527 15.22 -16.18 9.47
C TYR A 527 16.00 -16.70 8.25
N GLU A 528 16.96 -17.60 8.46
CA GLU A 528 17.76 -18.18 7.38
C GLU A 528 16.88 -18.92 6.36
N LEU A 529 15.90 -19.71 6.82
CA LEU A 529 14.97 -20.43 5.96
C LEU A 529 14.14 -19.45 5.11
N PHE A 530 13.60 -18.40 5.74
CA PHE A 530 12.79 -17.39 5.06
C PHE A 530 13.62 -16.64 4.00
N VAL A 531 14.82 -16.17 4.35
CA VAL A 531 15.73 -15.51 3.42
C VAL A 531 16.10 -16.42 2.26
N LYS A 532 16.47 -17.67 2.53
CA LYS A 532 16.80 -18.65 1.48
C LYS A 532 15.67 -18.84 0.48
N ARG A 533 14.42 -18.89 0.96
CA ARG A 533 13.23 -19.09 0.13
C ARG A 533 12.87 -17.84 -0.68
N TRP A 534 12.90 -16.68 -0.05
CA TRP A 534 12.35 -15.43 -0.61
C TRP A 534 13.39 -14.39 -1.02
N SER A 535 14.69 -14.74 -1.08
CA SER A 535 15.79 -13.83 -1.43
C SER A 535 15.51 -13.00 -2.68
N LYS A 536 14.97 -13.62 -3.74
CA LYS A 536 14.63 -12.92 -5.00
C LYS A 536 13.49 -11.91 -4.83
N VAL A 537 12.50 -12.23 -3.98
CA VAL A 537 11.38 -11.34 -3.69
C VAL A 537 11.85 -10.17 -2.85
N ILE A 538 12.66 -10.42 -1.82
CA ILE A 538 13.24 -9.39 -0.94
C ILE A 538 14.13 -8.44 -1.76
N ALA A 539 15.01 -8.98 -2.61
CA ALA A 539 15.90 -8.18 -3.46
C ALA A 539 15.15 -7.32 -4.49
N LYS A 540 14.00 -7.79 -5.00
CA LYS A 540 13.15 -7.02 -5.93
C LYS A 540 12.41 -5.88 -5.22
N GLY A 541 12.24 -5.97 -3.91
CA GLY A 541 11.43 -5.05 -3.10
C GLY A 541 9.93 -5.32 -3.17
N ASP A 542 9.19 -4.66 -2.30
CA ASP A 542 7.74 -4.76 -2.21
C ASP A 542 7.08 -3.92 -3.33
N PRO A 543 6.26 -4.51 -4.21
CA PRO A 543 5.62 -3.75 -5.29
C PRO A 543 4.63 -2.70 -4.79
N TYR A 544 4.11 -2.84 -3.58
CA TYR A 544 3.17 -1.89 -2.98
C TYR A 544 3.83 -0.89 -2.03
N TYR A 545 5.17 -0.84 -2.00
CA TYR A 545 5.94 0.11 -1.20
C TYR A 545 6.95 0.83 -2.08
N ASN A 546 6.84 2.17 -2.15
CA ASN A 546 7.69 2.97 -3.02
C ASN A 546 9.13 2.99 -2.53
N LYS A 547 10.11 2.82 -3.43
CA LYS A 547 11.55 2.83 -3.12
C LYS A 547 12.04 4.16 -2.55
N ASN A 548 11.27 5.24 -2.74
CA ASN A 548 11.54 6.55 -2.18
C ASN A 548 11.26 6.64 -0.67
N TYR A 549 10.67 5.59 -0.07
CA TYR A 549 10.57 5.46 1.38
C TYR A 549 11.67 4.56 1.94
N ARG A 550 12.06 4.82 3.18
CA ARG A 550 13.05 4.03 3.92
C ARG A 550 12.48 2.67 4.31
N LEU A 551 13.37 1.66 4.30
CA LEU A 551 13.05 0.30 4.73
C LEU A 551 13.57 -0.04 6.15
N ASP A 552 14.25 0.87 6.83
CA ASP A 552 14.76 0.66 8.20
C ASP A 552 13.76 1.10 9.30
N THR A 553 12.56 1.49 8.90
CA THR A 553 11.49 1.97 9.78
C THR A 553 10.12 1.43 9.31
N ASP A 554 9.19 1.31 10.25
CA ASP A 554 7.81 0.90 9.99
C ASP A 554 6.93 2.07 9.46
N LEU A 555 7.47 3.29 9.50
CA LEU A 555 6.80 4.49 9.02
C LEU A 555 7.27 4.85 7.61
N PRO A 556 6.41 5.40 6.75
CA PRO A 556 6.78 5.84 5.40
C PRO A 556 7.60 7.14 5.44
N LYS A 557 8.84 7.07 5.95
CA LYS A 557 9.79 8.19 5.96
C LYS A 557 10.55 8.26 4.66
N ILE A 558 10.78 9.48 4.17
CA ILE A 558 11.48 9.71 2.91
C ILE A 558 12.91 9.16 2.97
N ASN A 559 13.28 8.40 1.97
CA ASN A 559 14.66 7.96 1.74
C ASN A 559 15.39 9.06 0.97
N TYR A 560 16.01 9.99 1.68
CA TYR A 560 16.72 11.13 1.08
C TYR A 560 18.10 10.77 0.50
N ASN A 561 18.56 9.53 0.64
CA ASN A 561 19.76 9.05 -0.03
C ASN A 561 19.55 8.97 -1.55
N LYS A 562 20.66 8.98 -2.30
CA LYS A 562 20.57 8.74 -3.74
C LYS A 562 20.05 7.34 -3.98
N ILE A 563 18.96 7.25 -4.75
CA ILE A 563 18.30 5.98 -5.11
C ILE A 563 18.77 5.63 -6.53
N ASN A 564 19.48 4.53 -6.64
CA ASN A 564 20.01 4.03 -7.92
C ASN A 564 18.92 3.35 -8.76
#